data_3827cc9c4f53c2450f44183375b0ecbd
#
_entry.id   3827cc9c4f53c2450f44183375b0ecbd
#
_cell.length_a   1.000
_cell.length_b   1.000
_cell.length_c   1.000
_cell.angle_alpha   90.00
_cell.angle_beta   90.00
_cell.angle_gamma   90.00
#
_symmetry.space_group_name_H-M   'P 1'
#
loop_
_entity.id
_entity.type
_entity.pdbx_description
1 polymer ?
#
loop_
_entity_poly.entity_id
_entity_poly.type
_entity_poly.pdbx_seq_one_letter_code
_entity_poly.pdbx_strand_id
1 'polypeptide(L)'
;MTSGSIPKQMVFFALPILLGNLFQQLYNTVDSLIVGNFLGSQALAAVSSSGNIIFLMIGFFNGVAIGAGVVISRYFGAREIERMQKAIHTTVAFGLIVSFFMTLIGIFFTPTLLRWMSTPESVMDASVTYFKIYFLGSFGSIMYNFFVGILQAVGDSKHSLYYLIVSSVVNIVLDLFFIAILKMGVGSAAMATIISQYISAGLCLYLLLTTSGTHRIVLSKIRIHKEFLGEILKYGLPSGFQNSIIGLANVVVQSNINSFGDMAMAGCGAYSKIEGFAFLPITSFTMALTTFVGQNLGARQYDRVLKGAKFGMICSMTLAEMIGVIIFVFGSQFIAAFDATPEVIQFGTLRGQTSAFFFCLLAYSHCVSAILRGAGKSMVPMIVMMVCWCFVRVAGLTIMNALVHNIWCIYWIYPITWSLSSITFFIYYHRTDWLHA
;
A
#
# COMPACT_ATOMS: atom_id res chain seq x y z
N MET A 1 -14.77 -15.98 6.99
CA MET A 1 -15.44 -14.90 7.79
C MET A 1 -16.96 -14.94 7.68
N THR A 2 -17.54 -16.03 7.13
CA THR A 2 -18.98 -16.18 6.86
C THR A 2 -19.82 -16.66 8.06
N SER A 3 -19.22 -16.99 9.21
CA SER A 3 -19.91 -17.46 10.42
C SER A 3 -19.29 -16.83 11.68
N GLY A 4 -19.98 -16.88 12.79
CA GLY A 4 -19.53 -16.33 14.08
C GLY A 4 -19.69 -14.82 14.24
N SER A 5 -19.10 -14.25 15.31
CA SER A 5 -19.19 -12.82 15.66
C SER A 5 -18.44 -11.94 14.66
N ILE A 6 -19.13 -10.98 14.06
CA ILE A 6 -18.56 -10.04 13.08
C ILE A 6 -17.40 -9.24 13.69
N PRO A 7 -17.56 -8.56 14.86
CA PRO A 7 -16.49 -7.78 15.45
C PRO A 7 -15.22 -8.61 15.71
N LYS A 8 -15.41 -9.78 16.31
CA LYS A 8 -14.29 -10.68 16.62
C LYS A 8 -13.52 -11.06 15.35
N GLN A 9 -14.21 -11.46 14.29
CA GLN A 9 -13.54 -11.89 13.05
C GLN A 9 -12.84 -10.75 12.33
N MET A 10 -13.45 -9.57 12.25
CA MET A 10 -12.84 -8.43 11.59
C MET A 10 -11.62 -7.93 12.35
N VAL A 11 -11.71 -7.81 13.68
CA VAL A 11 -10.57 -7.37 14.50
C VAL A 11 -9.43 -8.39 14.47
N PHE A 12 -9.74 -9.69 14.63
CA PHE A 12 -8.70 -10.74 14.56
C PHE A 12 -8.06 -10.89 13.18
N PHE A 13 -8.73 -10.45 12.13
CA PHE A 13 -8.15 -10.39 10.80
C PHE A 13 -7.37 -9.08 10.56
N ALA A 14 -7.90 -7.93 10.97
CA ALA A 14 -7.26 -6.64 10.78
C ALA A 14 -6.01 -6.45 11.66
N LEU A 15 -6.01 -6.97 12.89
CA LEU A 15 -4.90 -6.80 13.83
C LEU A 15 -3.56 -7.36 13.33
N PRO A 16 -3.47 -8.59 12.79
CA PRO A 16 -2.21 -9.06 12.19
C PRO A 16 -1.74 -8.19 11.02
N ILE A 17 -2.66 -7.67 10.20
CA ILE A 17 -2.31 -6.78 9.09
C ILE A 17 -1.77 -5.45 9.63
N LEU A 18 -2.40 -4.89 10.65
CA LEU A 18 -1.94 -3.66 11.31
C LEU A 18 -0.54 -3.83 11.88
N LEU A 19 -0.30 -4.91 12.61
CA LEU A 19 1.01 -5.23 13.16
C LEU A 19 2.05 -5.45 12.04
N GLY A 20 1.68 -6.16 10.98
CA GLY A 20 2.54 -6.36 9.81
C GLY A 20 2.94 -5.04 9.15
N ASN A 21 1.99 -4.16 8.90
CA ASN A 21 2.26 -2.84 8.34
C ASN A 21 3.13 -1.98 9.27
N LEU A 22 2.92 -2.07 10.59
CA LEU A 22 3.76 -1.40 11.59
C LEU A 22 5.20 -1.93 11.54
N PHE A 23 5.39 -3.25 11.53
CA PHE A 23 6.73 -3.85 11.40
C PHE A 23 7.39 -3.45 10.08
N GLN A 24 6.64 -3.41 8.99
CA GLN A 24 7.14 -2.95 7.70
C GLN A 24 7.62 -1.50 7.74
N GLN A 25 6.87 -0.63 8.38
CA GLN A 25 7.24 0.78 8.55
C GLN A 25 8.51 0.92 9.41
N LEU A 26 8.61 0.13 10.47
CA LEU A 26 9.78 0.13 11.36
C LEU A 26 11.04 -0.36 10.64
N TYR A 27 10.97 -1.49 9.92
CA TYR A 27 12.15 -1.98 9.23
C TYR A 27 12.62 -1.06 8.09
N ASN A 28 11.72 -0.44 7.34
CA ASN A 28 12.07 0.56 6.33
C ASN A 28 12.80 1.77 6.94
N THR A 29 12.40 2.14 8.17
CA THR A 29 13.09 3.21 8.92
C THR A 29 14.48 2.76 9.35
N VAL A 30 14.62 1.54 9.86
CA VAL A 30 15.92 0.96 10.29
C VAL A 30 16.85 0.82 9.10
N ASP A 31 16.39 0.31 7.97
CA ASP A 31 17.17 0.21 6.72
C ASP A 31 17.72 1.58 6.28
N SER A 32 16.84 2.60 6.27
CA SER A 32 17.27 3.97 5.93
C SER A 32 18.31 4.53 6.91
N LEU A 33 18.19 4.21 8.21
CA LEU A 33 19.16 4.61 9.24
C LEU A 33 20.51 3.89 9.05
N ILE A 34 20.49 2.60 8.72
CA ILE A 34 21.72 1.83 8.45
C ILE A 34 22.42 2.40 7.22
N VAL A 35 21.70 2.58 6.11
CA VAL A 35 22.28 3.15 4.88
C VAL A 35 22.82 4.55 5.13
N GLY A 36 22.07 5.42 5.78
CA GLY A 36 22.47 6.80 6.06
C GLY A 36 23.70 6.92 6.96
N ASN A 37 23.74 6.14 8.04
CA ASN A 37 24.85 6.21 9.01
C ASN A 37 26.13 5.54 8.54
N PHE A 38 26.04 4.45 7.79
CA PHE A 38 27.22 3.68 7.39
C PHE A 38 27.71 3.99 5.96
N LEU A 39 26.81 4.35 5.04
CA LEU A 39 27.16 4.63 3.63
C LEU A 39 27.10 6.12 3.26
N GLY A 40 26.51 6.95 4.15
CA GLY A 40 26.46 8.38 4.00
C GLY A 40 25.26 8.90 3.16
N SER A 41 25.18 10.22 3.03
CA SER A 41 24.05 10.92 2.43
C SER A 41 23.83 10.65 0.94
N GLN A 42 24.90 10.42 0.18
CA GLN A 42 24.78 10.09 -1.25
C GLN A 42 24.12 8.73 -1.48
N ALA A 43 24.50 7.72 -0.68
CA ALA A 43 23.88 6.40 -0.74
C ALA A 43 22.40 6.46 -0.31
N LEU A 44 22.10 7.22 0.75
CA LEU A 44 20.72 7.43 1.19
C LEU A 44 19.89 8.16 0.12
N ALA A 45 20.47 9.14 -0.58
CA ALA A 45 19.81 9.82 -1.69
C ALA A 45 19.54 8.88 -2.87
N ALA A 46 20.49 7.99 -3.19
CA ALA A 46 20.32 6.97 -4.23
C ALA A 46 19.18 5.99 -3.91
N VAL A 47 19.09 5.51 -2.67
CA VAL A 47 18.00 4.63 -2.19
C VAL A 47 16.67 5.37 -2.20
N SER A 48 16.65 6.60 -1.69
CA SER A 48 15.41 7.40 -1.58
C SER A 48 14.85 7.83 -2.93
N SER A 49 15.71 8.21 -3.89
CA SER A 49 15.28 8.56 -5.26
C SER A 49 14.61 7.39 -5.97
N SER A 50 15.05 6.19 -5.64
CA SER A 50 14.51 4.93 -6.16
C SER A 50 13.10 4.62 -5.65
N GLY A 51 12.77 5.06 -4.44
CA GLY A 51 11.53 4.70 -3.73
C GLY A 51 10.25 5.03 -4.51
N ASN A 52 10.23 6.13 -5.26
CA ASN A 52 9.03 6.54 -6.00
C ASN A 52 8.68 5.59 -7.16
N ILE A 53 9.67 5.12 -7.93
CA ILE A 53 9.41 4.15 -9.02
C ILE A 53 9.02 2.81 -8.42
N ILE A 54 9.75 2.36 -7.40
CA ILE A 54 9.46 1.14 -6.68
C ILE A 54 8.01 1.17 -6.16
N PHE A 55 7.60 2.27 -5.54
CA PHE A 55 6.23 2.45 -5.05
C PHE A 55 5.19 2.38 -6.17
N LEU A 56 5.43 3.04 -7.30
CA LEU A 56 4.52 3.01 -8.44
C LEU A 56 4.33 1.60 -8.99
N MET A 57 5.43 0.87 -9.18
CA MET A 57 5.41 -0.47 -9.74
C MET A 57 4.82 -1.50 -8.77
N ILE A 58 5.29 -1.53 -7.52
CA ILE A 58 4.77 -2.43 -6.49
C ILE A 58 3.31 -2.09 -6.19
N GLY A 59 2.95 -0.81 -6.11
CA GLY A 59 1.58 -0.35 -5.90
C GLY A 59 0.61 -0.85 -6.96
N PHE A 60 1.05 -0.87 -8.23
CA PHE A 60 0.24 -1.43 -9.32
C PHE A 60 -0.03 -2.93 -9.12
N PHE A 61 1.02 -3.72 -8.89
CA PHE A 61 0.86 -5.17 -8.72
C PHE A 61 0.17 -5.55 -7.41
N ASN A 62 0.36 -4.77 -6.36
CA ASN A 62 -0.42 -4.91 -5.14
C ASN A 62 -1.92 -4.71 -5.41
N GLY A 63 -2.29 -3.70 -6.21
CA GLY A 63 -3.67 -3.51 -6.65
C GLY A 63 -4.22 -4.71 -7.44
N VAL A 64 -3.42 -5.28 -8.34
CA VAL A 64 -3.81 -6.50 -9.09
C VAL A 64 -3.96 -7.70 -8.15
N ALA A 65 -3.07 -7.86 -7.16
CA ALA A 65 -3.16 -8.92 -6.15
C ALA A 65 -4.44 -8.77 -5.29
N ILE A 66 -4.85 -7.55 -4.94
CA ILE A 66 -6.14 -7.28 -4.30
C ILE A 66 -7.30 -7.77 -5.17
N GLY A 67 -7.27 -7.51 -6.48
CA GLY A 67 -8.27 -7.99 -7.41
C GLY A 67 -8.36 -9.52 -7.46
N ALA A 68 -7.23 -10.21 -7.50
CA ALA A 68 -7.18 -11.66 -7.38
C ALA A 68 -7.77 -12.14 -6.04
N GLY A 69 -7.44 -11.45 -4.94
CA GLY A 69 -8.01 -11.71 -3.61
C GLY A 69 -9.53 -11.58 -3.57
N VAL A 70 -10.09 -10.59 -4.28
CA VAL A 70 -11.56 -10.43 -4.39
C VAL A 70 -12.20 -11.63 -5.09
N VAL A 71 -11.65 -12.08 -6.23
CA VAL A 71 -12.16 -13.25 -6.95
C VAL A 71 -12.10 -14.51 -6.08
N ILE A 72 -10.95 -14.76 -5.47
CA ILE A 72 -10.74 -15.94 -4.62
C ILE A 72 -11.65 -15.90 -3.39
N SER A 73 -11.79 -14.74 -2.72
CA SER A 73 -12.64 -14.60 -1.53
C SER A 73 -14.12 -14.85 -1.84
N ARG A 74 -14.62 -14.44 -3.00
CA ARG A 74 -16.00 -14.70 -3.44
C ARG A 74 -16.24 -16.19 -3.64
N TYR A 75 -15.38 -16.90 -4.37
CA TYR A 75 -15.50 -18.34 -4.58
C TYR A 75 -15.31 -19.12 -3.27
N PHE A 76 -14.40 -18.66 -2.39
CA PHE A 76 -14.24 -19.23 -1.06
C PHE A 76 -15.52 -19.10 -0.22
N GLY A 77 -16.13 -17.93 -0.22
CA GLY A 77 -17.40 -17.68 0.46
C GLY A 77 -18.56 -18.50 -0.10
N ALA A 78 -18.64 -18.63 -1.43
CA ALA A 78 -19.62 -19.46 -2.14
C ALA A 78 -19.42 -20.97 -1.93
N ARG A 79 -18.29 -21.40 -1.34
CA ARG A 79 -17.87 -22.81 -1.24
C ARG A 79 -17.67 -23.49 -2.60
N GLU A 80 -17.43 -22.71 -3.64
CA GLU A 80 -17.13 -23.20 -5.00
C GLU A 80 -15.63 -23.55 -5.12
N ILE A 81 -15.23 -24.66 -4.47
CA ILE A 81 -13.82 -25.05 -4.30
C ILE A 81 -13.09 -25.19 -5.64
N GLU A 82 -13.74 -25.79 -6.64
CA GLU A 82 -13.12 -26.01 -7.96
C GLU A 82 -12.82 -24.68 -8.66
N ARG A 83 -13.78 -23.74 -8.66
CA ARG A 83 -13.60 -22.40 -9.24
C ARG A 83 -12.56 -21.60 -8.49
N MET A 84 -12.57 -21.66 -7.17
CA MET A 84 -11.55 -21.04 -6.32
C MET A 84 -10.16 -21.58 -6.65
N GLN A 85 -10.00 -22.88 -6.80
CA GLN A 85 -8.73 -23.53 -7.16
C GLN A 85 -8.24 -23.04 -8.53
N LYS A 86 -9.11 -22.98 -9.53
CA LYS A 86 -8.78 -22.42 -10.86
C LYS A 86 -8.33 -20.96 -10.78
N ALA A 87 -9.02 -20.15 -9.96
CA ALA A 87 -8.64 -18.75 -9.71
C ALA A 87 -7.26 -18.63 -9.03
N ILE A 88 -6.98 -19.46 -8.00
CA ILE A 88 -5.67 -19.50 -7.33
C ILE A 88 -4.56 -19.86 -8.31
N HIS A 89 -4.70 -20.96 -9.07
CA HIS A 89 -3.67 -21.40 -10.00
C HIS A 89 -3.46 -20.40 -11.15
N THR A 90 -4.54 -19.73 -11.62
CA THR A 90 -4.45 -18.64 -12.59
C THR A 90 -3.71 -17.44 -12.00
N THR A 91 -3.97 -17.07 -10.74
CA THR A 91 -3.27 -15.99 -10.03
C THR A 91 -1.78 -16.26 -9.94
N VAL A 92 -1.40 -17.49 -9.58
CA VAL A 92 0.02 -17.89 -9.50
C VAL A 92 0.67 -17.87 -10.88
N ALA A 93 0.04 -18.44 -11.90
CA ALA A 93 0.57 -18.47 -13.27
C ALA A 93 0.75 -17.04 -13.82
N PHE A 94 -0.24 -16.17 -13.62
CA PHE A 94 -0.17 -14.77 -14.01
C PHE A 94 0.94 -14.03 -13.24
N GLY A 95 1.03 -14.24 -11.93
CA GLY A 95 2.08 -13.67 -11.08
C GLY A 95 3.49 -14.04 -11.56
N LEU A 96 3.73 -15.31 -11.90
CA LEU A 96 5.00 -15.80 -12.44
C LEU A 96 5.37 -15.08 -13.76
N ILE A 97 4.42 -14.97 -14.69
CA ILE A 97 4.65 -14.32 -15.98
C ILE A 97 4.96 -12.84 -15.77
N VAL A 98 4.11 -12.14 -15.01
CA VAL A 98 4.25 -10.70 -14.81
C VAL A 98 5.53 -10.37 -14.05
N SER A 99 5.86 -11.11 -12.99
CA SER A 99 7.08 -10.88 -12.23
C SER A 99 8.35 -11.13 -13.06
N PHE A 100 8.33 -12.11 -13.95
CA PHE A 100 9.42 -12.36 -14.89
C PHE A 100 9.62 -11.18 -15.85
N PHE A 101 8.55 -10.73 -16.51
CA PHE A 101 8.64 -9.60 -17.42
C PHE A 101 9.03 -8.30 -16.71
N MET A 102 8.52 -8.07 -15.49
CA MET A 102 8.87 -6.89 -14.71
C MET A 102 10.34 -6.87 -14.29
N THR A 103 10.88 -8.03 -13.94
CA THR A 103 12.31 -8.16 -13.66
C THR A 103 13.14 -7.78 -14.88
N LEU A 104 12.79 -8.31 -16.06
CA LEU A 104 13.49 -7.97 -17.31
C LEU A 104 13.38 -6.49 -17.65
N ILE A 105 12.16 -5.95 -17.66
CA ILE A 105 11.92 -4.52 -17.95
C ILE A 105 12.72 -3.65 -16.96
N GLY A 106 12.64 -3.95 -15.67
CA GLY A 106 13.36 -3.20 -14.65
C GLY A 106 14.87 -3.19 -14.87
N ILE A 107 15.48 -4.33 -15.15
CA ILE A 107 16.93 -4.41 -15.37
C ILE A 107 17.36 -3.63 -16.62
N PHE A 108 16.65 -3.79 -17.73
CA PHE A 108 17.03 -3.16 -19.00
C PHE A 108 16.71 -1.67 -19.05
N PHE A 109 15.59 -1.24 -18.48
CA PHE A 109 15.14 0.15 -18.56
C PHE A 109 15.55 1.02 -17.36
N THR A 110 16.19 0.46 -16.34
CA THR A 110 16.65 1.23 -15.15
C THR A 110 17.39 2.54 -15.51
N PRO A 111 18.41 2.57 -16.39
CA PRO A 111 19.11 3.82 -16.68
C PRO A 111 18.19 4.86 -17.34
N THR A 112 17.29 4.43 -18.20
CA THR A 112 16.32 5.30 -18.88
C THR A 112 15.31 5.89 -17.91
N LEU A 113 14.78 5.07 -17.00
CA LEU A 113 13.82 5.49 -15.97
C LEU A 113 14.45 6.54 -15.04
N LEU A 114 15.68 6.33 -14.59
CA LEU A 114 16.40 7.27 -13.73
C LEU A 114 16.68 8.60 -14.43
N ARG A 115 17.01 8.57 -15.72
CA ARG A 115 17.18 9.80 -16.52
C ARG A 115 15.87 10.57 -16.66
N TRP A 116 14.76 9.89 -16.91
CA TRP A 116 13.42 10.54 -16.97
C TRP A 116 13.03 11.19 -15.65
N MET A 117 13.53 10.68 -14.52
CA MET A 117 13.33 11.26 -13.20
C MET A 117 14.31 12.42 -12.90
N SER A 118 15.17 12.78 -13.84
CA SER A 118 16.19 13.81 -13.62
C SER A 118 17.09 13.52 -12.41
N THR A 119 17.44 12.23 -12.22
CA THR A 119 18.35 11.82 -11.15
C THR A 119 19.72 12.51 -11.35
N PRO A 120 20.27 13.19 -10.33
CA PRO A 120 21.55 13.88 -10.45
C PRO A 120 22.69 12.91 -10.84
N GLU A 121 23.62 13.38 -11.69
CA GLU A 121 24.75 12.55 -12.15
C GLU A 121 25.64 12.07 -10.99
N SER A 122 25.75 12.86 -9.93
CA SER A 122 26.52 12.52 -8.73
C SER A 122 26.06 11.25 -8.01
N VAL A 123 24.82 10.86 -8.17
CA VAL A 123 24.22 9.66 -7.56
C VAL A 123 23.71 8.63 -8.59
N MET A 124 23.88 8.92 -9.89
CA MET A 124 23.35 8.10 -10.98
C MET A 124 23.86 6.66 -10.91
N ASP A 125 25.17 6.45 -10.81
CA ASP A 125 25.78 5.12 -10.81
C ASP A 125 25.35 4.28 -9.60
N ALA A 126 25.28 4.90 -8.42
CA ALA A 126 24.80 4.26 -7.21
C ALA A 126 23.31 3.89 -7.33
N SER A 127 22.51 4.79 -7.91
CA SER A 127 21.08 4.56 -8.17
C SER A 127 20.85 3.45 -9.19
N VAL A 128 21.60 3.43 -10.29
CA VAL A 128 21.53 2.35 -11.31
C VAL A 128 21.88 1.01 -10.68
N THR A 129 22.94 0.94 -9.89
CA THR A 129 23.36 -0.30 -9.21
C THR A 129 22.29 -0.79 -8.26
N TYR A 130 21.80 0.09 -7.38
CA TYR A 130 20.74 -0.24 -6.43
C TYR A 130 19.48 -0.74 -7.15
N PHE A 131 19.00 0.00 -8.17
CA PHE A 131 17.80 -0.33 -8.92
C PHE A 131 17.90 -1.65 -9.68
N LYS A 132 18.99 -1.90 -10.38
CA LYS A 132 19.17 -3.17 -11.10
C LYS A 132 19.11 -4.36 -10.14
N ILE A 133 19.78 -4.25 -8.99
CA ILE A 133 19.77 -5.30 -7.98
C ILE A 133 18.33 -5.42 -7.41
N TYR A 134 17.67 -4.31 -7.10
CA TYR A 134 16.30 -4.33 -6.59
C TYR A 134 15.33 -5.01 -7.57
N PHE A 135 15.45 -4.74 -8.88
CA PHE A 135 14.62 -5.38 -9.89
C PHE A 135 14.87 -6.87 -10.05
N LEU A 136 16.07 -7.38 -9.76
CA LEU A 136 16.32 -8.82 -9.63
C LEU A 136 15.43 -9.43 -8.53
N GLY A 137 15.15 -8.67 -7.49
CA GLY A 137 14.25 -9.08 -6.40
C GLY A 137 12.77 -8.83 -6.64
N SER A 138 12.40 -8.10 -7.69
CA SER A 138 10.99 -7.76 -7.96
C SER A 138 10.12 -9.00 -8.18
N PHE A 139 10.70 -10.08 -8.72
CA PHE A 139 10.05 -11.39 -8.82
C PHE A 139 9.57 -11.88 -7.44
N GLY A 140 10.43 -11.88 -6.44
CA GLY A 140 10.08 -12.27 -5.07
C GLY A 140 9.02 -11.37 -4.45
N SER A 141 9.17 -10.06 -4.58
CA SER A 141 8.21 -9.07 -4.07
C SER A 141 6.81 -9.23 -4.67
N ILE A 142 6.72 -9.35 -5.99
CA ILE A 142 5.44 -9.51 -6.69
C ILE A 142 4.79 -10.83 -6.30
N MET A 143 5.53 -11.94 -6.33
CA MET A 143 5.01 -13.24 -5.93
C MET A 143 4.57 -13.27 -4.46
N TYR A 144 5.32 -12.64 -3.56
CA TYR A 144 4.91 -12.50 -2.17
C TYR A 144 3.55 -11.80 -2.05
N ASN A 145 3.32 -10.69 -2.75
CA ASN A 145 2.04 -9.98 -2.72
C ASN A 145 0.88 -10.84 -3.24
N PHE A 146 1.08 -11.62 -4.32
CA PHE A 146 0.07 -12.55 -4.81
C PHE A 146 -0.22 -13.67 -3.80
N PHE A 147 0.80 -14.28 -3.19
CA PHE A 147 0.62 -15.31 -2.18
C PHE A 147 -0.09 -14.77 -0.92
N VAL A 148 0.28 -13.59 -0.44
CA VAL A 148 -0.41 -12.91 0.66
C VAL A 148 -1.86 -12.62 0.28
N GLY A 149 -2.13 -12.18 -0.95
CA GLY A 149 -3.49 -11.97 -1.47
C GLY A 149 -4.33 -13.25 -1.43
N ILE A 150 -3.75 -14.40 -1.77
CA ILE A 150 -4.42 -15.72 -1.67
C ILE A 150 -4.71 -16.06 -0.20
N LEU A 151 -3.73 -15.93 0.70
CA LEU A 151 -3.91 -16.24 2.13
C LEU A 151 -4.98 -15.32 2.76
N GLN A 152 -4.91 -14.04 2.50
CA GLN A 152 -5.90 -13.08 3.02
C GLN A 152 -7.30 -13.33 2.45
N ALA A 153 -7.42 -13.73 1.19
CA ALA A 153 -8.71 -14.04 0.56
C ALA A 153 -9.44 -15.20 1.25
N VAL A 154 -8.72 -16.18 1.79
CA VAL A 154 -9.28 -17.29 2.56
C VAL A 154 -9.41 -16.99 4.07
N GLY A 155 -8.99 -15.80 4.50
CA GLY A 155 -9.12 -15.34 5.88
C GLY A 155 -7.87 -15.55 6.75
N ASP A 156 -6.73 -15.90 6.16
CA ASP A 156 -5.46 -16.10 6.88
C ASP A 156 -4.58 -14.85 6.79
N SER A 157 -4.68 -13.98 7.76
CA SER A 157 -3.79 -12.82 7.92
C SER A 157 -2.60 -13.07 8.85
N LYS A 158 -2.65 -14.14 9.67
CA LYS A 158 -1.63 -14.43 10.67
C LYS A 158 -0.32 -14.89 10.05
N HIS A 159 -0.38 -15.82 9.10
CA HIS A 159 0.83 -16.29 8.42
C HIS A 159 1.50 -15.18 7.60
N SER A 160 0.72 -14.28 7.00
CA SER A 160 1.26 -13.08 6.34
C SER A 160 2.09 -12.23 7.31
N LEU A 161 1.61 -12.03 8.55
CA LEU A 161 2.35 -11.32 9.60
C LEU A 161 3.64 -12.06 9.98
N TYR A 162 3.57 -13.38 10.24
CA TYR A 162 4.74 -14.14 10.66
C TYR A 162 5.86 -14.10 9.62
N TYR A 163 5.50 -14.26 8.35
CA TYR A 163 6.48 -14.24 7.26
C TYR A 163 7.06 -12.85 7.01
N LEU A 164 6.26 -11.81 7.23
CA LEU A 164 6.75 -10.43 7.18
C LEU A 164 7.74 -10.14 8.33
N ILE A 165 7.46 -10.61 9.56
CA ILE A 165 8.38 -10.46 10.70
C ILE A 165 9.70 -11.18 10.40
N VAL A 166 9.65 -12.43 9.94
CA VAL A 166 10.87 -13.19 9.57
C VAL A 166 11.66 -12.43 8.50
N SER A 167 10.98 -11.98 7.43
CA SER A 167 11.60 -11.20 6.37
C SER A 167 12.25 -9.91 6.89
N SER A 168 11.57 -9.18 7.78
CA SER A 168 12.07 -7.94 8.35
C SER A 168 13.32 -8.15 9.22
N VAL A 169 13.31 -9.20 10.04
CA VAL A 169 14.48 -9.57 10.86
C VAL A 169 15.66 -9.96 9.98
N VAL A 170 15.42 -10.80 8.98
CA VAL A 170 16.47 -11.21 8.01
C VAL A 170 17.02 -10.00 7.28
N ASN A 171 16.16 -9.09 6.82
CA ASN A 171 16.61 -7.87 6.14
C ASN A 171 17.56 -7.04 7.04
N ILE A 172 17.14 -6.72 8.28
CA ILE A 172 17.96 -5.94 9.22
C ILE A 172 19.30 -6.64 9.51
N VAL A 173 19.27 -7.96 9.73
CA VAL A 173 20.51 -8.73 9.99
C VAL A 173 21.44 -8.70 8.77
N LEU A 174 20.91 -8.85 7.57
CA LEU A 174 21.69 -8.81 6.34
C LEU A 174 22.24 -7.40 6.04
N ASP A 175 21.45 -6.35 6.29
CA ASP A 175 21.93 -4.96 6.15
C ASP A 175 23.10 -4.68 7.08
N LEU A 176 22.99 -5.04 8.34
CA LEU A 176 24.09 -4.90 9.30
C LEU A 176 25.31 -5.74 8.88
N PHE A 177 25.09 -6.96 8.43
CA PHE A 177 26.17 -7.84 8.01
C PHE A 177 26.89 -7.31 6.76
N PHE A 178 26.14 -6.96 5.71
CA PHE A 178 26.74 -6.50 4.44
C PHE A 178 27.33 -5.09 4.55
N ILE A 179 26.62 -4.18 5.21
CA ILE A 179 26.98 -2.77 5.25
C ILE A 179 27.96 -2.47 6.39
N ALA A 180 27.63 -2.88 7.63
CA ALA A 180 28.44 -2.54 8.79
C ALA A 180 29.68 -3.44 8.95
N ILE A 181 29.56 -4.76 8.70
CA ILE A 181 30.65 -5.72 8.89
C ILE A 181 31.49 -5.86 7.63
N LEU A 182 30.86 -6.18 6.48
CA LEU A 182 31.60 -6.39 5.22
C LEU A 182 31.93 -5.08 4.47
N LYS A 183 31.36 -3.94 4.92
CA LYS A 183 31.56 -2.60 4.33
C LYS A 183 31.27 -2.56 2.82
N MET A 184 30.26 -3.27 2.39
CA MET A 184 29.80 -3.28 1.00
C MET A 184 29.07 -1.98 0.67
N GLY A 185 29.05 -1.60 -0.62
CA GLY A 185 28.39 -0.38 -1.08
C GLY A 185 26.86 -0.46 -1.10
N VAL A 186 26.21 0.58 -1.65
CA VAL A 186 24.74 0.75 -1.65
C VAL A 186 23.96 -0.42 -2.26
N GLY A 187 24.55 -1.14 -3.20
CA GLY A 187 23.94 -2.34 -3.79
C GLY A 187 23.66 -3.46 -2.77
N SER A 188 24.40 -3.48 -1.66
CA SER A 188 24.19 -4.50 -0.62
C SER A 188 22.89 -4.30 0.16
N ALA A 189 22.41 -3.07 0.34
CA ALA A 189 21.10 -2.79 0.90
C ALA A 189 19.99 -3.38 0.00
N ALA A 190 20.11 -3.20 -1.32
CA ALA A 190 19.20 -3.86 -2.26
C ALA A 190 19.29 -5.40 -2.16
N MET A 191 20.50 -5.97 -2.03
CA MET A 191 20.69 -7.42 -1.87
C MET A 191 20.00 -7.94 -0.59
N ALA A 192 20.16 -7.27 0.54
CA ALA A 192 19.48 -7.64 1.79
C ALA A 192 17.96 -7.63 1.62
N THR A 193 17.43 -6.59 0.97
CA THR A 193 15.99 -6.47 0.68
C THR A 193 15.50 -7.61 -0.21
N ILE A 194 16.17 -7.91 -1.32
CA ILE A 194 15.71 -8.98 -2.22
C ILE A 194 15.81 -10.37 -1.60
N ILE A 195 16.86 -10.67 -0.84
CA ILE A 195 16.98 -11.94 -0.14
C ILE A 195 15.82 -12.12 0.85
N SER A 196 15.52 -11.10 1.64
CA SER A 196 14.41 -11.12 2.59
C SER A 196 13.05 -11.29 1.90
N GLN A 197 12.84 -10.66 0.74
CA GLN A 197 11.63 -10.82 -0.07
C GLN A 197 11.49 -12.24 -0.65
N TYR A 198 12.57 -12.83 -1.14
CA TYR A 198 12.55 -14.23 -1.60
C TYR A 198 12.28 -15.20 -0.46
N ILE A 199 12.80 -14.95 0.74
CA ILE A 199 12.52 -15.77 1.93
C ILE A 199 11.02 -15.71 2.27
N SER A 200 10.43 -14.52 2.33
CA SER A 200 8.99 -14.38 2.62
C SER A 200 8.11 -15.00 1.54
N ALA A 201 8.45 -14.81 0.26
CA ALA A 201 7.74 -15.45 -0.85
C ALA A 201 7.86 -16.98 -0.78
N GLY A 202 9.05 -17.50 -0.47
CA GLY A 202 9.31 -18.93 -0.30
C GLY A 202 8.53 -19.54 0.86
N LEU A 203 8.45 -18.85 2.00
CA LEU A 203 7.67 -19.29 3.16
C LEU A 203 6.16 -19.32 2.85
N CYS A 204 5.64 -18.28 2.17
CA CYS A 204 4.25 -18.27 1.71
C CYS A 204 3.96 -19.43 0.74
N LEU A 205 4.85 -19.64 -0.24
CA LEU A 205 4.73 -20.74 -1.20
C LEU A 205 4.77 -22.10 -0.49
N TYR A 206 5.71 -22.29 0.43
CA TYR A 206 5.81 -23.51 1.21
C TYR A 206 4.51 -23.82 1.96
N LEU A 207 3.93 -22.82 2.63
CA LEU A 207 2.64 -22.98 3.30
C LEU A 207 1.54 -23.37 2.31
N LEU A 208 1.44 -22.68 1.17
CA LEU A 208 0.42 -22.91 0.16
C LEU A 208 0.57 -24.30 -0.53
N LEU A 209 1.78 -24.84 -0.60
CA LEU A 209 2.02 -26.19 -1.13
C LEU A 209 1.70 -27.31 -0.11
N THR A 210 1.93 -27.04 1.18
CA THR A 210 1.85 -28.07 2.24
C THR A 210 0.54 -28.06 3.01
N THR A 211 -0.24 -26.98 2.92
CA THR A 211 -1.53 -26.88 3.62
C THR A 211 -2.48 -27.99 3.23
N SER A 212 -3.25 -28.49 4.19
CA SER A 212 -4.38 -29.41 3.97
C SER A 212 -5.67 -28.68 3.58
N GLY A 213 -5.65 -27.34 3.59
CA GLY A 213 -6.79 -26.50 3.26
C GLY A 213 -7.19 -26.55 1.78
N THR A 214 -8.40 -26.11 1.50
CA THR A 214 -8.95 -26.07 0.12
C THR A 214 -8.21 -25.11 -0.82
N HIS A 215 -7.36 -24.25 -0.30
CA HIS A 215 -6.54 -23.28 -1.03
C HIS A 215 -5.12 -23.77 -1.36
N ARG A 216 -4.87 -25.06 -1.20
CA ARG A 216 -3.57 -25.68 -1.52
C ARG A 216 -3.21 -25.49 -2.99
N ILE A 217 -1.98 -25.06 -3.27
CA ILE A 217 -1.43 -24.99 -4.62
C ILE A 217 -0.92 -26.37 -5.03
N VAL A 218 -1.29 -26.79 -6.24
CA VAL A 218 -0.79 -28.02 -6.88
C VAL A 218 0.00 -27.60 -8.12
N LEU A 219 1.32 -27.82 -8.11
CA LEU A 219 2.23 -27.33 -9.15
C LEU A 219 1.80 -27.74 -10.58
N SER A 220 1.34 -28.99 -10.74
CA SER A 220 0.86 -29.51 -12.04
C SER A 220 -0.41 -28.85 -12.58
N LYS A 221 -1.13 -28.11 -11.71
CA LYS A 221 -2.36 -27.41 -12.07
C LYS A 221 -2.14 -25.92 -12.34
N ILE A 222 -0.91 -25.40 -12.19
CA ILE A 222 -0.60 -24.00 -12.45
C ILE A 222 -0.72 -23.75 -13.95
N ARG A 223 -1.77 -23.05 -14.33
CA ARG A 223 -2.04 -22.63 -15.71
C ARG A 223 -3.01 -21.46 -15.73
N ILE A 224 -2.98 -20.69 -16.82
CA ILE A 224 -3.93 -19.60 -17.03
C ILE A 224 -5.25 -20.17 -17.54
N HIS A 225 -6.33 -19.87 -16.81
CA HIS A 225 -7.68 -20.05 -17.27
C HIS A 225 -8.24 -18.68 -17.66
N LYS A 226 -8.57 -18.48 -18.93
CA LYS A 226 -8.95 -17.17 -19.51
C LYS A 226 -10.11 -16.51 -18.77
N GLU A 227 -11.13 -17.27 -18.36
CA GLU A 227 -12.27 -16.78 -17.58
C GLU A 227 -11.81 -16.10 -16.29
N PHE A 228 -11.03 -16.81 -15.46
CA PHE A 228 -10.56 -16.31 -14.18
C PHE A 228 -9.52 -15.20 -14.33
N LEU A 229 -8.68 -15.25 -15.35
CA LEU A 229 -7.78 -14.15 -15.65
C LEU A 229 -8.57 -12.87 -15.98
N GLY A 230 -9.64 -12.99 -16.79
CA GLY A 230 -10.53 -11.88 -17.10
C GLY A 230 -11.15 -11.26 -15.84
N GLU A 231 -11.62 -12.07 -14.90
CA GLU A 231 -12.16 -11.60 -13.62
C GLU A 231 -11.08 -10.90 -12.76
N ILE A 232 -9.90 -11.52 -12.63
CA ILE A 232 -8.77 -10.96 -11.87
C ILE A 232 -8.37 -9.60 -12.44
N LEU A 233 -8.25 -9.48 -13.74
CA LEU A 233 -7.89 -8.22 -14.40
C LEU A 233 -9.01 -7.18 -14.27
N LYS A 234 -10.28 -7.59 -14.40
CA LYS A 234 -11.44 -6.71 -14.24
C LYS A 234 -11.46 -6.00 -12.87
N TYR A 235 -11.07 -6.67 -11.80
CA TYR A 235 -11.06 -6.11 -10.46
C TYR A 235 -9.68 -5.57 -10.05
N GLY A 236 -8.62 -6.18 -10.57
CA GLY A 236 -7.24 -5.84 -10.22
C GLY A 236 -6.68 -4.64 -10.98
N LEU A 237 -6.91 -4.53 -12.28
CA LEU A 237 -6.38 -3.40 -13.06
C LEU A 237 -6.88 -2.04 -12.54
N PRO A 238 -8.20 -1.84 -12.26
CA PRO A 238 -8.64 -0.58 -11.68
C PRO A 238 -7.96 -0.26 -10.35
N SER A 239 -7.78 -1.25 -9.49
CA SER A 239 -7.11 -1.07 -8.20
C SER A 239 -5.61 -0.76 -8.36
N GLY A 240 -4.96 -1.39 -9.32
CA GLY A 240 -3.56 -1.12 -9.67
C GLY A 240 -3.36 0.29 -10.22
N PHE A 241 -4.17 0.70 -11.17
CA PHE A 241 -4.15 2.07 -11.71
C PHE A 241 -4.44 3.10 -10.62
N GLN A 242 -5.43 2.87 -9.77
CA GLN A 242 -5.74 3.75 -8.64
C GLN A 242 -4.51 3.99 -7.76
N ASN A 243 -3.82 2.94 -7.33
CA ASN A 243 -2.64 3.07 -6.47
C ASN A 243 -1.49 3.84 -7.16
N SER A 244 -1.21 3.52 -8.42
CA SER A 244 -0.14 4.17 -9.18
C SER A 244 -0.42 5.65 -9.42
N ILE A 245 -1.64 6.01 -9.80
CA ILE A 245 -2.01 7.39 -10.09
C ILE A 245 -2.02 8.25 -8.83
N ILE A 246 -2.46 7.70 -7.68
CA ILE A 246 -2.36 8.39 -6.38
C ILE A 246 -0.88 8.66 -6.05
N GLY A 247 0.01 7.71 -6.31
CA GLY A 247 1.44 7.91 -6.16
C GLY A 247 1.99 9.06 -7.00
N LEU A 248 1.59 9.15 -8.28
CA LEU A 248 1.97 10.27 -9.16
C LEU A 248 1.41 11.61 -8.66
N ALA A 249 0.17 11.67 -8.20
CA ALA A 249 -0.41 12.87 -7.63
C ALA A 249 0.38 13.37 -6.41
N ASN A 250 0.86 12.46 -5.56
CA ASN A 250 1.70 12.80 -4.42
C ASN A 250 3.06 13.42 -4.82
N VAL A 251 3.64 12.96 -5.95
CA VAL A 251 4.86 13.58 -6.50
C VAL A 251 4.61 15.04 -6.91
N VAL A 252 3.47 15.34 -7.54
CA VAL A 252 3.11 16.72 -7.90
C VAL A 252 2.89 17.58 -6.66
N VAL A 253 2.23 17.04 -5.63
CA VAL A 253 2.07 17.74 -4.34
C VAL A 253 3.44 18.04 -3.72
N GLN A 254 4.34 17.07 -3.71
CA GLN A 254 5.69 17.26 -3.18
C GLN A 254 6.47 18.34 -3.94
N SER A 255 6.35 18.39 -5.26
CA SER A 255 6.95 19.44 -6.08
C SER A 255 6.42 20.84 -5.69
N ASN A 256 5.12 20.97 -5.41
CA ASN A 256 4.55 22.22 -4.91
C ASN A 256 5.06 22.57 -3.50
N ILE A 257 5.22 21.60 -2.60
CA ILE A 257 5.81 21.85 -1.27
C ILE A 257 7.24 22.38 -1.42
N ASN A 258 8.03 21.80 -2.30
CA ASN A 258 9.43 22.17 -2.52
C ASN A 258 9.57 23.64 -2.98
N SER A 259 8.56 24.22 -3.64
CA SER A 259 8.58 25.65 -4.05
C SER A 259 8.52 26.64 -2.87
N PHE A 260 8.20 26.17 -1.65
CA PHE A 260 8.17 26.98 -0.44
C PHE A 260 9.48 26.94 0.37
N GLY A 261 10.51 26.25 -0.14
CA GLY A 261 11.85 26.19 0.44
C GLY A 261 12.08 25.02 1.37
N ASP A 262 13.33 24.91 1.83
CA ASP A 262 13.86 23.75 2.53
C ASP A 262 13.17 23.47 3.87
N MET A 263 12.83 24.53 4.61
CA MET A 263 12.17 24.42 5.91
C MET A 263 10.75 23.86 5.78
N ALA A 264 10.00 24.30 4.76
CA ALA A 264 8.68 23.78 4.46
C ALA A 264 8.75 22.32 4.00
N MET A 265 9.75 22.00 3.17
CA MET A 265 10.00 20.63 2.70
C MET A 265 10.33 19.70 3.87
N ALA A 266 11.22 20.11 4.78
CA ALA A 266 11.60 19.33 5.96
C ALA A 266 10.40 19.13 6.91
N GLY A 267 9.65 20.18 7.23
CA GLY A 267 8.48 20.11 8.11
C GLY A 267 7.36 19.25 7.56
N CYS A 268 7.01 19.43 6.27
CA CYS A 268 6.02 18.58 5.61
C CYS A 268 6.49 17.13 5.47
N GLY A 269 7.79 16.91 5.28
CA GLY A 269 8.40 15.58 5.21
C GLY A 269 8.31 14.84 6.55
N ALA A 270 8.66 15.53 7.66
CA ALA A 270 8.51 15.00 9.01
C ALA A 270 7.05 14.62 9.32
N TYR A 271 6.12 15.53 8.99
CA TYR A 271 4.70 15.26 9.15
C TYR A 271 4.23 14.03 8.34
N SER A 272 4.69 13.87 7.10
CA SER A 272 4.29 12.72 6.27
C SER A 272 4.69 11.37 6.89
N LYS A 273 5.79 11.31 7.65
CA LYS A 273 6.17 10.11 8.41
C LYS A 273 5.20 9.84 9.57
N ILE A 274 4.75 10.89 10.25
CA ILE A 274 3.76 10.80 11.33
C ILE A 274 2.39 10.40 10.77
N GLU A 275 1.96 11.01 9.66
CA GLU A 275 0.73 10.70 8.94
C GLU A 275 0.68 9.21 8.53
N GLY A 276 1.82 8.62 8.18
CA GLY A 276 1.94 7.20 7.86
C GLY A 276 1.38 6.29 8.95
N PHE A 277 1.51 6.66 10.23
CA PHE A 277 0.92 5.89 11.34
C PHE A 277 -0.61 5.98 11.37
N ALA A 278 -1.20 7.10 10.95
CA ALA A 278 -2.65 7.23 10.84
C ALA A 278 -3.24 6.34 9.72
N PHE A 279 -2.45 6.05 8.69
CA PHE A 279 -2.85 5.13 7.62
C PHE A 279 -2.85 3.66 8.05
N LEU A 280 -2.15 3.25 9.11
CA LEU A 280 -2.07 1.84 9.50
C LEU A 280 -3.43 1.22 9.84
N PRO A 281 -4.27 1.79 10.71
CA PRO A 281 -5.61 1.26 10.95
C PRO A 281 -6.50 1.35 9.71
N ILE A 282 -6.40 2.42 8.91
CA ILE A 282 -7.18 2.59 7.69
C ILE A 282 -6.90 1.44 6.73
N THR A 283 -5.64 1.18 6.39
CA THR A 283 -5.25 0.12 5.46
C THR A 283 -5.63 -1.27 5.98
N SER A 284 -5.49 -1.51 7.27
CA SER A 284 -5.79 -2.79 7.87
C SER A 284 -7.28 -3.12 7.83
N PHE A 285 -8.13 -2.15 8.17
CA PHE A 285 -9.59 -2.33 8.06
C PHE A 285 -10.08 -2.37 6.62
N THR A 286 -9.46 -1.64 5.68
CA THR A 286 -9.82 -1.73 4.26
C THR A 286 -9.55 -3.13 3.70
N MET A 287 -8.44 -3.76 4.08
CA MET A 287 -8.17 -5.14 3.67
C MET A 287 -9.15 -6.12 4.30
N ALA A 288 -9.45 -5.95 5.59
CA ALA A 288 -10.45 -6.76 6.27
C ALA A 288 -11.84 -6.61 5.64
N LEU A 289 -12.25 -5.39 5.31
CA LEU A 289 -13.53 -5.11 4.64
C LEU A 289 -13.59 -5.74 3.24
N THR A 290 -12.55 -5.62 2.44
CA THR A 290 -12.50 -6.20 1.09
C THR A 290 -12.71 -7.72 1.15
N THR A 291 -11.97 -8.41 2.02
CA THR A 291 -12.09 -9.87 2.19
C THR A 291 -13.44 -10.27 2.80
N PHE A 292 -13.88 -9.56 3.85
CA PHE A 292 -15.14 -9.84 4.53
C PHE A 292 -16.33 -9.69 3.58
N VAL A 293 -16.40 -8.60 2.83
CA VAL A 293 -17.45 -8.34 1.85
C VAL A 293 -17.41 -9.39 0.74
N GLY A 294 -16.24 -9.67 0.17
CA GLY A 294 -16.11 -10.69 -0.88
C GLY A 294 -16.59 -12.06 -0.44
N GLN A 295 -16.17 -12.55 0.74
CA GLN A 295 -16.60 -13.84 1.26
C GLN A 295 -18.09 -13.90 1.57
N ASN A 296 -18.66 -12.86 2.20
CA ASN A 296 -20.07 -12.87 2.59
C ASN A 296 -21.01 -12.66 1.40
N LEU A 297 -20.60 -11.88 0.38
CA LEU A 297 -21.35 -11.81 -0.89
C LEU A 297 -21.31 -13.15 -1.63
N GLY A 298 -20.16 -13.81 -1.69
CA GLY A 298 -20.07 -15.16 -2.22
C GLY A 298 -21.01 -16.13 -1.52
N ALA A 299 -21.13 -16.03 -0.20
CA ALA A 299 -22.05 -16.82 0.61
C ALA A 299 -23.53 -16.33 0.58
N ARG A 300 -23.83 -15.27 -0.18
CA ARG A 300 -25.16 -14.62 -0.26
C ARG A 300 -25.70 -14.13 1.09
N GLN A 301 -24.80 -13.74 2.01
CA GLN A 301 -25.15 -13.27 3.35
C GLN A 301 -25.22 -11.73 3.38
N TYR A 302 -26.17 -11.14 2.67
CA TYR A 302 -26.30 -9.70 2.46
C TYR A 302 -26.41 -8.89 3.76
N ASP A 303 -27.26 -9.34 4.71
CA ASP A 303 -27.39 -8.68 6.03
C ASP A 303 -26.08 -8.67 6.80
N ARG A 304 -25.30 -9.74 6.68
CA ARG A 304 -24.00 -9.84 7.30
C ARG A 304 -22.98 -8.89 6.65
N VAL A 305 -23.05 -8.71 5.33
CA VAL A 305 -22.26 -7.72 4.59
C VAL A 305 -22.52 -6.33 5.13
N LEU A 306 -23.78 -5.91 5.25
CA LEU A 306 -24.15 -4.58 5.73
C LEU A 306 -23.70 -4.33 7.17
N LYS A 307 -23.92 -5.29 8.07
CA LYS A 307 -23.47 -5.19 9.47
C LYS A 307 -21.94 -5.11 9.58
N GLY A 308 -21.23 -5.92 8.82
CA GLY A 308 -19.76 -5.92 8.80
C GLY A 308 -19.19 -4.64 8.16
N ALA A 309 -19.76 -4.17 7.07
CA ALA A 309 -19.41 -2.91 6.44
C ALA A 309 -19.54 -1.74 7.44
N LYS A 310 -20.69 -1.64 8.13
CA LYS A 310 -20.92 -0.62 9.15
C LYS A 310 -19.91 -0.71 10.29
N PHE A 311 -19.67 -1.90 10.83
CA PHE A 311 -18.72 -2.12 11.92
C PHE A 311 -17.28 -1.72 11.52
N GLY A 312 -16.82 -2.20 10.37
CA GLY A 312 -15.46 -1.91 9.88
C GLY A 312 -15.24 -0.43 9.58
N MET A 313 -16.25 0.25 8.99
CA MET A 313 -16.20 1.70 8.77
C MET A 313 -16.09 2.46 10.10
N ILE A 314 -16.96 2.15 11.09
CA ILE A 314 -16.94 2.83 12.40
C ILE A 314 -15.57 2.62 13.08
N CYS A 315 -15.07 1.39 13.13
CA CYS A 315 -13.77 1.12 13.76
C CYS A 315 -12.63 1.87 13.08
N SER A 316 -12.57 1.84 11.75
CA SER A 316 -11.53 2.52 10.99
C SER A 316 -11.58 4.03 11.18
N MET A 317 -12.76 4.63 11.07
CA MET A 317 -12.97 6.07 11.25
C MET A 317 -12.62 6.52 12.68
N THR A 318 -13.07 5.78 13.69
CA THR A 318 -12.79 6.11 15.10
C THR A 318 -11.31 6.03 15.40
N LEU A 319 -10.62 4.96 14.98
CA LEU A 319 -9.18 4.80 15.22
C LEU A 319 -8.37 5.86 14.45
N ALA A 320 -8.73 6.13 13.22
CA ALA A 320 -8.06 7.15 12.42
C ALA A 320 -8.22 8.56 13.05
N GLU A 321 -9.43 8.90 13.50
CA GLU A 321 -9.68 10.19 14.14
C GLU A 321 -9.01 10.30 15.52
N MET A 322 -8.95 9.21 16.30
CA MET A 322 -8.20 9.20 17.55
C MET A 322 -6.71 9.53 17.32
N ILE A 323 -6.10 8.97 16.28
CA ILE A 323 -4.73 9.31 15.88
C ILE A 323 -4.65 10.77 15.40
N GLY A 324 -5.66 11.24 14.67
CA GLY A 324 -5.78 12.65 14.28
C GLY A 324 -5.75 13.59 15.48
N VAL A 325 -6.54 13.30 16.50
CA VAL A 325 -6.55 14.07 17.77
C VAL A 325 -5.18 14.02 18.45
N ILE A 326 -4.52 12.87 18.49
CA ILE A 326 -3.16 12.73 19.06
C ILE A 326 -2.18 13.61 18.26
N ILE A 327 -2.26 13.61 16.93
CA ILE A 327 -1.42 14.45 16.06
C ILE A 327 -1.73 15.93 16.31
N PHE A 328 -2.99 16.30 16.48
CA PHE A 328 -3.39 17.68 16.77
C PHE A 328 -2.77 18.20 18.08
N VAL A 329 -2.79 17.39 19.15
CA VAL A 329 -2.31 17.77 20.48
C VAL A 329 -0.78 17.70 20.56
N PHE A 330 -0.19 16.61 20.05
CA PHE A 330 1.24 16.32 20.22
C PHE A 330 2.07 16.49 18.94
N GLY A 331 1.51 17.06 17.88
CA GLY A 331 2.17 17.17 16.57
C GLY A 331 3.48 17.94 16.63
N SER A 332 3.55 19.03 17.39
CA SER A 332 4.79 19.79 17.55
C SER A 332 5.91 18.99 18.20
N GLN A 333 5.59 18.19 19.23
CA GLN A 333 6.55 17.31 19.90
C GLN A 333 7.04 16.20 18.99
N PHE A 334 6.12 15.60 18.21
CA PHE A 334 6.49 14.55 17.27
C PHE A 334 7.39 15.08 16.15
N ILE A 335 7.12 16.29 15.62
CA ILE A 335 7.96 16.87 14.58
C ILE A 335 9.30 17.32 15.15
N ALA A 336 9.33 17.90 16.36
CA ALA A 336 10.55 18.26 17.05
C ALA A 336 11.50 17.07 17.31
N ALA A 337 10.95 15.84 17.40
CA ALA A 337 11.76 14.63 17.50
C ALA A 337 12.52 14.29 16.19
N PHE A 338 12.06 14.78 15.05
CA PHE A 338 12.75 14.62 13.75
C PHE A 338 13.70 15.79 13.48
N ASP A 339 13.28 17.02 13.78
CA ASP A 339 14.06 18.23 13.56
C ASP A 339 13.65 19.30 14.59
N ALA A 340 14.64 19.78 15.35
CA ALA A 340 14.42 20.78 16.42
C ALA A 340 14.34 22.22 15.91
N THR A 341 14.49 22.47 14.59
CA THR A 341 14.42 23.80 14.00
C THR A 341 13.01 24.39 14.14
N PRO A 342 12.83 25.55 14.77
CA PRO A 342 11.50 26.12 15.06
C PRO A 342 10.61 26.28 13.81
N GLU A 343 11.18 26.68 12.68
CA GLU A 343 10.47 26.85 11.41
C GLU A 343 9.97 25.50 10.85
N VAL A 344 10.79 24.46 10.92
CA VAL A 344 10.42 23.09 10.51
C VAL A 344 9.27 22.58 11.37
N ILE A 345 9.36 22.78 12.69
CA ILE A 345 8.29 22.42 13.64
C ILE A 345 7.00 23.15 13.28
N GLN A 346 7.07 24.44 12.98
CA GLN A 346 5.91 25.24 12.61
C GLN A 346 5.22 24.71 11.35
N PHE A 347 5.96 24.50 10.25
CA PHE A 347 5.40 24.02 8.99
C PHE A 347 4.73 22.65 9.14
N GLY A 348 5.39 21.72 9.79
CA GLY A 348 4.86 20.36 9.98
C GLY A 348 3.66 20.34 10.94
N THR A 349 3.70 21.11 12.02
CA THR A 349 2.59 21.20 12.99
C THR A 349 1.34 21.79 12.37
N LEU A 350 1.45 22.89 11.62
CA LEU A 350 0.32 23.52 10.94
C LEU A 350 -0.32 22.57 9.92
N ARG A 351 0.48 21.84 9.14
CA ARG A 351 -0.03 20.83 8.22
C ARG A 351 -0.78 19.73 8.97
N GLY A 352 -0.22 19.23 10.07
CA GLY A 352 -0.83 18.20 10.91
C GLY A 352 -2.15 18.66 11.52
N GLN A 353 -2.18 19.84 12.10
CA GLN A 353 -3.38 20.42 12.71
C GLN A 353 -4.50 20.68 11.70
N THR A 354 -4.16 21.11 10.48
CA THR A 354 -5.15 21.32 9.40
C THR A 354 -5.80 20.00 8.96
N SER A 355 -5.06 18.91 8.96
CA SER A 355 -5.56 17.59 8.51
C SER A 355 -6.22 16.77 9.62
N ALA A 356 -5.92 17.06 10.88
CA ALA A 356 -6.20 16.22 12.05
C ALA A 356 -7.66 15.76 12.18
N PHE A 357 -8.62 16.69 12.03
CA PHE A 357 -10.06 16.38 12.17
C PHE A 357 -10.71 15.82 10.89
N PHE A 358 -9.93 15.54 9.85
CA PHE A 358 -10.42 15.01 8.59
C PHE A 358 -10.00 13.55 8.34
N PHE A 359 -9.29 12.94 9.29
CA PHE A 359 -8.89 11.53 9.16
C PHE A 359 -10.08 10.58 9.14
N CYS A 360 -11.19 10.90 9.80
CA CYS A 360 -12.41 10.12 9.70
C CYS A 360 -12.97 10.10 8.27
N LEU A 361 -12.90 11.23 7.53
CA LEU A 361 -13.34 11.29 6.12
C LEU A 361 -12.38 10.52 5.20
N LEU A 362 -11.08 10.61 5.45
CA LEU A 362 -10.08 9.80 4.77
C LEU A 362 -10.38 8.31 4.96
N ALA A 363 -10.60 7.87 6.22
CA ALA A 363 -10.94 6.51 6.56
C ALA A 363 -12.26 6.05 5.92
N TYR A 364 -13.28 6.90 5.91
CA TYR A 364 -14.56 6.64 5.26
C TYR A 364 -14.38 6.36 3.76
N SER A 365 -13.68 7.25 3.04
CA SER A 365 -13.41 7.08 1.61
C SER A 365 -12.69 5.76 1.30
N HIS A 366 -11.67 5.42 2.10
CA HIS A 366 -10.96 4.15 1.96
C HIS A 366 -11.82 2.93 2.25
N CYS A 367 -12.65 2.99 3.31
CA CYS A 367 -13.53 1.88 3.68
C CYS A 367 -14.61 1.63 2.63
N VAL A 368 -15.28 2.69 2.13
CA VAL A 368 -16.29 2.52 1.06
C VAL A 368 -15.64 2.01 -0.22
N SER A 369 -14.46 2.52 -0.58
CA SER A 369 -13.65 1.99 -1.68
C SER A 369 -13.38 0.49 -1.52
N ALA A 370 -13.02 0.04 -0.31
CA ALA A 370 -12.75 -1.37 -0.01
C ALA A 370 -14.01 -2.24 -0.10
N ILE A 371 -15.12 -1.75 0.42
CA ILE A 371 -16.44 -2.43 0.34
C ILE A 371 -16.84 -2.62 -1.13
N LEU A 372 -16.74 -1.57 -1.94
CA LEU A 372 -17.07 -1.63 -3.36
C LEU A 372 -16.13 -2.56 -4.14
N ARG A 373 -14.83 -2.58 -3.82
CA ARG A 373 -13.89 -3.57 -4.40
C ARG A 373 -14.27 -4.99 -4.03
N GLY A 374 -14.58 -5.26 -2.75
CA GLY A 374 -15.05 -6.56 -2.28
C GLY A 374 -16.34 -7.00 -2.95
N ALA A 375 -17.21 -6.02 -3.28
CA ALA A 375 -18.44 -6.24 -4.06
C ALA A 375 -18.19 -6.37 -5.58
N GLY A 376 -16.93 -6.32 -6.05
CA GLY A 376 -16.59 -6.43 -7.48
C GLY A 376 -16.84 -5.15 -8.29
N LYS A 377 -17.04 -4.01 -7.65
CA LYS A 377 -17.25 -2.70 -8.30
C LYS A 377 -15.98 -1.84 -8.30
N SER A 378 -14.82 -2.43 -8.62
CA SER A 378 -13.50 -1.78 -8.52
C SER A 378 -13.32 -0.54 -9.41
N MET A 379 -14.09 -0.41 -10.49
CA MET A 379 -14.06 0.78 -11.36
C MET A 379 -14.54 2.04 -10.65
N VAL A 380 -15.54 1.93 -9.78
CA VAL A 380 -16.12 3.09 -9.08
C VAL A 380 -15.11 3.75 -8.14
N PRO A 381 -14.46 3.01 -7.21
CA PRO A 381 -13.40 3.57 -6.39
C PRO A 381 -12.25 4.18 -7.19
N MET A 382 -11.84 3.52 -8.27
CA MET A 382 -10.80 4.06 -9.15
C MET A 382 -11.19 5.42 -9.71
N ILE A 383 -12.39 5.54 -10.30
CA ILE A 383 -12.85 6.80 -10.90
C ILE A 383 -12.98 7.91 -9.84
N VAL A 384 -13.65 7.63 -8.72
CA VAL A 384 -13.85 8.62 -7.64
C VAL A 384 -12.51 9.11 -7.10
N MET A 385 -11.58 8.21 -6.81
CA MET A 385 -10.29 8.60 -6.28
C MET A 385 -9.40 9.29 -7.32
N MET A 386 -9.42 8.86 -8.59
CA MET A 386 -8.74 9.57 -9.68
C MET A 386 -9.24 11.00 -9.84
N VAL A 387 -10.55 11.18 -9.86
CA VAL A 387 -11.12 12.54 -10.00
C VAL A 387 -10.79 13.39 -8.78
N CYS A 388 -11.09 12.91 -7.57
CA CYS A 388 -10.96 13.72 -6.36
C CYS A 388 -9.49 13.92 -5.93
N TRP A 389 -8.69 12.84 -5.92
CA TRP A 389 -7.35 12.87 -5.32
C TRP A 389 -6.24 13.15 -6.33
N CYS A 390 -6.49 12.94 -7.63
CA CYS A 390 -5.52 13.27 -8.64
C CYS A 390 -5.94 14.51 -9.40
N PHE A 391 -7.03 14.46 -10.15
CA PHE A 391 -7.41 15.59 -11.00
C PHE A 391 -7.73 16.85 -10.20
N VAL A 392 -8.66 16.82 -9.24
CA VAL A 392 -9.04 18.00 -8.44
C VAL A 392 -7.88 18.46 -7.57
N ARG A 393 -7.10 17.55 -6.97
CA ARG A 393 -5.95 17.90 -6.12
C ARG A 393 -4.86 18.57 -6.94
N VAL A 394 -4.44 17.97 -8.05
CA VAL A 394 -3.35 18.50 -8.88
C VAL A 394 -3.76 19.80 -9.55
N ALA A 395 -4.93 19.85 -10.20
CA ALA A 395 -5.44 21.07 -10.83
C ALA A 395 -5.67 22.18 -9.79
N GLY A 396 -6.30 21.85 -8.66
CA GLY A 396 -6.53 22.80 -7.57
C GLY A 396 -5.24 23.40 -7.04
N LEU A 397 -4.23 22.56 -6.74
CA LEU A 397 -2.93 23.05 -6.27
C LEU A 397 -2.22 23.91 -7.31
N THR A 398 -2.20 23.47 -8.57
CA THR A 398 -1.54 24.24 -9.64
C THR A 398 -2.17 25.61 -9.81
N ILE A 399 -3.51 25.67 -9.83
CA ILE A 399 -4.25 26.95 -9.96
C ILE A 399 -4.05 27.82 -8.72
N MET A 400 -4.24 27.27 -7.51
CA MET A 400 -4.13 28.02 -6.27
C MET A 400 -2.69 28.54 -6.04
N ASN A 401 -1.69 27.72 -6.34
CA ASN A 401 -0.29 28.12 -6.21
C ASN A 401 0.09 29.23 -7.23
N ALA A 402 -0.45 29.18 -8.43
CA ALA A 402 -0.24 30.22 -9.44
C ALA A 402 -0.92 31.55 -9.09
N LEU A 403 -2.09 31.50 -8.42
CA LEU A 403 -2.85 32.71 -8.08
C LEU A 403 -2.43 33.34 -6.76
N VAL A 404 -2.16 32.57 -5.73
CA VAL A 404 -1.99 33.04 -4.34
C VAL A 404 -0.60 32.75 -3.78
N HIS A 405 0.09 31.69 -4.28
CA HIS A 405 1.39 31.22 -3.79
C HIS A 405 1.48 31.19 -2.25
N ASN A 406 0.58 30.45 -1.62
CA ASN A 406 0.51 30.34 -0.17
C ASN A 406 0.47 28.86 0.25
N ILE A 407 1.29 28.50 1.23
CA ILE A 407 1.42 27.12 1.72
C ILE A 407 0.10 26.57 2.29
N TRP A 408 -0.79 27.43 2.78
CA TRP A 408 -2.12 27.02 3.24
C TRP A 408 -2.95 26.35 2.15
N CYS A 409 -2.72 26.66 0.87
CA CYS A 409 -3.34 25.97 -0.25
C CYS A 409 -3.00 24.47 -0.24
N ILE A 410 -1.73 24.15 0.08
CA ILE A 410 -1.26 22.76 0.18
C ILE A 410 -1.89 22.07 1.40
N TYR A 411 -2.00 22.76 2.53
CA TYR A 411 -2.56 22.15 3.73
C TYR A 411 -4.06 21.82 3.57
N TRP A 412 -4.83 22.74 3.00
CA TRP A 412 -6.28 22.58 2.84
C TRP A 412 -6.70 21.67 1.69
N ILE A 413 -5.86 21.46 0.67
CA ILE A 413 -6.25 20.62 -0.47
C ILE A 413 -6.53 19.17 -0.05
N TYR A 414 -5.85 18.65 0.99
CA TYR A 414 -6.07 17.31 1.50
C TYR A 414 -7.47 17.17 2.15
N PRO A 415 -7.83 17.98 3.16
CA PRO A 415 -9.18 17.97 3.71
C PRO A 415 -10.28 18.15 2.66
N ILE A 416 -10.10 19.09 1.71
CA ILE A 416 -11.06 19.34 0.64
C ILE A 416 -11.26 18.10 -0.23
N THR A 417 -10.19 17.46 -0.68
CA THR A 417 -10.28 16.28 -1.56
C THR A 417 -10.76 15.04 -0.83
N TRP A 418 -10.46 14.87 0.45
CA TRP A 418 -11.01 13.82 1.29
C TRP A 418 -12.50 14.01 1.54
N SER A 419 -12.94 15.24 1.79
CA SER A 419 -14.35 15.60 1.94
C SER A 419 -15.13 15.33 0.64
N LEU A 420 -14.59 15.77 -0.51
CA LEU A 420 -15.22 15.57 -1.81
C LEU A 420 -15.39 14.08 -2.14
N SER A 421 -14.34 13.28 -1.95
CA SER A 421 -14.41 11.84 -2.17
C SER A 421 -15.39 11.17 -1.21
N SER A 422 -15.42 11.59 0.07
CA SER A 422 -16.35 11.05 1.07
C SER A 422 -17.80 11.34 0.73
N ILE A 423 -18.10 12.56 0.29
CA ILE A 423 -19.45 12.96 -0.14
C ILE A 423 -19.86 12.13 -1.37
N THR A 424 -18.97 12.00 -2.35
CA THR A 424 -19.24 11.22 -3.57
C THR A 424 -19.50 9.74 -3.23
N PHE A 425 -18.67 9.16 -2.37
CA PHE A 425 -18.86 7.78 -1.91
C PHE A 425 -20.12 7.62 -1.07
N PHE A 426 -20.45 8.59 -0.23
CA PHE A 426 -21.69 8.57 0.55
C PHE A 426 -22.93 8.52 -0.35
N ILE A 427 -22.98 9.41 -1.36
CA ILE A 427 -24.07 9.44 -2.34
C ILE A 427 -24.15 8.11 -3.09
N TYR A 428 -23.04 7.60 -3.59
CA TYR A 428 -23.01 6.35 -4.33
C TYR A 428 -23.44 5.17 -3.46
N TYR A 429 -22.89 5.05 -2.25
CA TYR A 429 -23.16 3.95 -1.32
C TYR A 429 -24.64 3.83 -0.93
N HIS A 430 -25.35 4.96 -0.79
CA HIS A 430 -26.75 4.98 -0.36
C HIS A 430 -27.75 5.01 -1.51
N ARG A 431 -27.36 5.43 -2.71
CA ARG A 431 -28.27 5.55 -3.85
C ARG A 431 -28.19 4.43 -4.87
N THR A 432 -27.16 3.62 -4.83
CA THR A 432 -26.98 2.52 -5.79
C THR A 432 -27.13 1.17 -5.12
N ASP A 433 -27.69 0.22 -5.85
CA ASP A 433 -27.71 -1.17 -5.41
C ASP A 433 -26.38 -1.85 -5.74
N TRP A 434 -25.35 -1.57 -4.91
CA TRP A 434 -24.04 -2.19 -5.04
C TRP A 434 -24.01 -3.61 -4.45
N LEU A 435 -25.04 -3.96 -3.65
CA LEU A 435 -25.08 -5.20 -2.88
C LEU A 435 -25.57 -6.39 -3.72
N HIS A 436 -26.53 -6.18 -4.61
CA HIS A 436 -27.16 -7.23 -5.43
C HIS A 436 -26.71 -7.21 -6.89
N ALA A 437 -25.88 -6.27 -7.28
CA ALA A 437 -25.47 -6.04 -8.68
C ALA A 437 -24.25 -6.85 -9.12
#